data_fe3691a34e715a3f8a87df5ae543e3e0
#
_entry.id   fe3691a34e715a3f8a87df5ae543e3e0
#
_cell.length_a   1.000
_cell.length_b   1.000
_cell.length_c   1.000
_cell.angle_alpha   90.00
_cell.angle_beta   90.00
_cell.angle_gamma   90.00
#
_symmetry.space_group_name_H-M   'P 1'
#
loop_
_entity.id
_entity.type
_entity.pdbx_description
1 polymer ?
#
loop_
_entity_poly.entity_id
_entity_poly.type
_entity_poly.pdbx_seq_one_letter_code
_entity_poly.pdbx_strand_id
1 'polypeptide(L)'
;MRSLIRLCAAAAAAAPLAVAACLPAATAGSSPIQHVVVIYLENHSFDNVLGYWCDDYPARCPDGRMPSSLRLSNGAVVTPTVDPDTIPNITHTGQAQVVAMNNGKMNGWNRIKKAGPQTGCGAALAYYCVSGYTPGQIPNHIALAEHFAISDMTFSLSDSPSWEGHIYAVAASTDGFWGQTPQPPPGTVRKLGWGCESNKIVNWFSPSGTELKEPSCVPDPSLGLPNGGAFEPTSVQYMPTIMDRLDNAGLTWKIYGAVKGQGSYGLWDICPTFAECLYTRQDKNLVANSQFGPDAAGGNLPSFSVVTPGGQHTFLGSCHNEESMTACDNWVGQLVSEIENGPDWNSTAIFITYDDFGGFYDQVYPGTNSNPDGTQQGPRVPMIIVSPYAKPGYTDTTHTTFAGILAYTEHLFGLSPLGLNDAQAYDFSNSFDYSQAPLRPARMVQRPLPPSARHLRITPELANDPS
;
A
#
# COMPACT_ATOMS: atom_id res chain seq x y z
N MET A 1 45.23 5.51 89.25
CA MET A 1 44.21 4.73 90.00
C MET A 1 42.86 5.41 89.82
N ARG A 2 41.87 4.57 89.51
CA ARG A 2 40.43 4.87 89.43
C ARG A 2 39.94 5.61 88.18
N SER A 3 39.47 4.79 87.36
CA SER A 3 38.62 4.89 86.20
C SER A 3 37.27 5.57 86.54
N LEU A 4 36.80 6.45 85.67
CA LEU A 4 35.43 6.89 85.67
C LEU A 4 34.85 6.69 84.24
N ILE A 5 34.01 5.68 84.16
CA ILE A 5 33.23 5.34 82.94
C ILE A 5 32.07 6.33 82.88
N ARG A 6 31.95 7.09 81.76
CA ARG A 6 30.74 7.81 81.44
C ARG A 6 29.94 7.05 80.34
N LEU A 7 28.76 6.60 80.74
CA LEU A 7 27.74 6.07 79.81
C LEU A 7 27.17 7.22 78.99
N CYS A 8 27.25 7.11 77.65
CA CYS A 8 26.46 7.91 76.70
C CYS A 8 25.27 7.07 76.29
N ALA A 9 24.05 7.50 76.60
CA ALA A 9 22.80 6.95 76.10
C ALA A 9 22.59 7.44 74.69
N ALA A 10 22.49 6.50 73.70
CA ALA A 10 22.11 6.76 72.31
C ALA A 10 20.59 6.69 72.21
N ALA A 11 19.94 7.79 71.88
CA ALA A 11 18.55 7.82 71.49
C ALA A 11 18.40 7.37 70.04
N ALA A 12 17.74 6.24 69.82
CA ALA A 12 17.37 5.74 68.50
C ALA A 12 16.12 6.49 68.00
N ALA A 13 16.30 7.31 66.98
CA ALA A 13 15.18 7.90 66.24
C ALA A 13 14.65 6.89 65.21
N ALA A 14 13.42 6.42 65.36
CA ALA A 14 12.74 5.59 64.40
C ALA A 14 12.21 6.47 63.25
N ALA A 15 12.80 6.32 62.06
CA ALA A 15 12.22 6.92 60.85
C ALA A 15 11.12 6.00 60.28
N PRO A 16 9.97 6.54 59.83
CA PRO A 16 8.96 5.68 59.22
C PRO A 16 9.44 5.28 57.80
N LEU A 17 9.49 3.96 57.54
CA LEU A 17 9.62 3.42 56.19
C LEU A 17 8.32 3.73 55.43
N ALA A 18 8.42 4.62 54.48
CA ALA A 18 7.38 4.79 53.44
C ALA A 18 7.49 3.59 52.51
N VAL A 19 6.56 2.65 52.63
CA VAL A 19 6.37 1.58 51.60
C VAL A 19 5.76 2.27 50.39
N ALA A 20 6.59 2.58 49.37
CA ALA A 20 6.12 2.92 48.06
C ALA A 20 5.44 1.68 47.45
N ALA A 21 4.12 1.68 47.40
CA ALA A 21 3.37 0.70 46.64
C ALA A 21 3.74 0.92 45.15
N CYS A 22 4.56 0.05 44.59
CA CYS A 22 4.69 -0.11 43.16
C CYS A 22 3.33 -0.57 42.63
N LEU A 23 2.57 0.36 42.05
CA LEU A 23 1.45 0.01 41.20
C LEU A 23 2.05 -0.77 40.04
N PRO A 24 1.53 -1.96 39.70
CA PRO A 24 1.97 -2.66 38.49
C PRO A 24 1.72 -1.70 37.33
N ALA A 25 2.75 -1.45 36.52
CA ALA A 25 2.57 -0.83 35.22
C ALA A 25 1.51 -1.67 34.49
N ALA A 26 0.46 -1.02 34.00
CA ALA A 26 -0.49 -1.68 33.14
C ALA A 26 0.33 -2.30 32.01
N THR A 27 0.38 -3.61 31.93
CA THR A 27 0.92 -4.32 30.77
C THR A 27 0.04 -3.89 29.61
N ALA A 28 0.59 -3.16 28.65
CA ALA A 28 -0.06 -2.97 27.37
C ALA A 28 -0.48 -4.37 26.90
N GLY A 29 -1.78 -4.58 26.70
CA GLY A 29 -2.30 -5.87 26.30
C GLY A 29 -1.56 -6.29 25.02
N SER A 30 -1.05 -7.52 24.97
CA SER A 30 -0.49 -8.05 23.73
C SER A 30 -1.55 -7.96 22.64
N SER A 31 -1.17 -7.50 21.46
CA SER A 31 -2.08 -7.42 20.31
C SER A 31 -2.76 -8.79 20.09
N PRO A 32 -4.09 -8.83 19.93
CA PRO A 32 -4.81 -10.06 19.59
C PRO A 32 -4.64 -10.45 18.10
N ILE A 33 -4.03 -9.59 17.30
CA ILE A 33 -3.88 -9.78 15.86
C ILE A 33 -2.88 -10.91 15.56
N GLN A 34 -3.26 -11.79 14.66
CA GLN A 34 -2.47 -12.91 14.16
C GLN A 34 -2.39 -12.93 12.63
N HIS A 35 -3.26 -12.15 11.97
CA HIS A 35 -3.38 -12.09 10.52
C HIS A 35 -3.35 -10.63 10.06
N VAL A 36 -2.41 -10.30 9.20
CA VAL A 36 -2.34 -9.02 8.49
C VAL A 36 -2.71 -9.26 7.04
N VAL A 37 -3.74 -8.58 6.55
CA VAL A 37 -4.21 -8.67 5.17
C VAL A 37 -4.07 -7.31 4.50
N VAL A 38 -3.35 -7.25 3.39
CA VAL A 38 -3.20 -6.06 2.58
C VAL A 38 -4.01 -6.25 1.30
N ILE A 39 -5.11 -5.51 1.15
CA ILE A 39 -5.86 -5.43 -0.11
C ILE A 39 -5.24 -4.28 -0.90
N TYR A 40 -4.55 -4.62 -1.99
CA TYR A 40 -3.73 -3.71 -2.75
C TYR A 40 -4.36 -3.44 -4.10
N LEU A 41 -4.81 -2.20 -4.30
CA LEU A 41 -5.62 -1.75 -5.43
C LEU A 41 -4.81 -0.83 -6.35
N GLU A 42 -5.41 -0.44 -7.47
CA GLU A 42 -4.75 0.27 -8.55
C GLU A 42 -5.22 1.72 -8.67
N ASN A 43 -4.25 2.59 -8.67
CA ASN A 43 -4.15 3.89 -9.33
C ASN A 43 -5.18 4.95 -8.92
N HIS A 44 -5.28 5.29 -7.64
CA HIS A 44 -6.08 6.44 -7.19
C HIS A 44 -5.45 7.21 -6.04
N SER A 45 -5.56 8.55 -6.10
CA SER A 45 -5.17 9.42 -4.98
C SER A 45 -6.21 9.41 -3.86
N PHE A 46 -5.81 9.88 -2.68
CA PHE A 46 -6.72 10.02 -1.54
C PHE A 46 -7.91 10.93 -1.87
N ASP A 47 -7.65 12.11 -2.45
CA ASP A 47 -8.71 13.07 -2.77
C ASP A 47 -9.67 12.52 -3.84
N ASN A 48 -9.18 11.70 -4.78
CA ASN A 48 -10.02 11.10 -5.81
C ASN A 48 -11.03 10.10 -5.24
N VAL A 49 -10.64 9.28 -4.25
CA VAL A 49 -11.50 8.25 -3.64
C VAL A 49 -12.33 8.80 -2.49
N LEU A 50 -11.70 9.51 -1.55
CA LEU A 50 -12.36 9.92 -0.31
C LEU A 50 -12.67 11.42 -0.23
N GLY A 51 -12.16 12.25 -1.16
CA GLY A 51 -12.27 13.70 -1.08
C GLY A 51 -13.70 14.23 -0.98
N TYR A 52 -14.65 13.69 -1.76
CA TYR A 52 -16.08 14.10 -1.66
C TYR A 52 -16.76 13.61 -0.38
N TRP A 53 -16.39 12.43 0.14
CA TRP A 53 -16.86 12.00 1.45
C TRP A 53 -16.31 12.91 2.57
N CYS A 54 -15.08 13.35 2.45
CA CYS A 54 -14.44 14.27 3.37
C CYS A 54 -15.12 15.66 3.40
N ASP A 55 -15.75 16.08 2.29
CA ASP A 55 -16.57 17.31 2.26
C ASP A 55 -17.81 17.19 3.17
N ASP A 56 -18.44 16.01 3.18
CA ASP A 56 -19.59 15.74 4.05
C ASP A 56 -19.17 15.56 5.53
N TYR A 57 -17.95 15.09 5.77
CA TYR A 57 -17.39 14.79 7.09
C TYR A 57 -16.07 15.54 7.38
N PRO A 58 -16.04 16.88 7.35
CA PRO A 58 -14.79 17.66 7.44
C PRO A 58 -14.00 17.45 8.72
N ALA A 59 -14.65 17.00 9.81
CA ALA A 59 -13.95 16.66 11.04
C ALA A 59 -13.16 15.34 10.96
N ARG A 60 -13.51 14.49 10.00
CA ARG A 60 -12.85 13.22 9.74
C ARG A 60 -11.63 13.36 8.82
N CYS A 61 -11.54 14.43 8.05
CA CYS A 61 -10.48 14.63 7.08
C CYS A 61 -9.97 16.08 7.17
N PRO A 62 -9.18 16.42 8.17
CA PRO A 62 -8.68 17.79 8.32
C PRO A 62 -7.85 18.24 7.11
N ASP A 63 -7.16 17.31 6.44
CA ASP A 63 -6.27 17.57 5.30
C ASP A 63 -6.77 16.95 3.99
N GLY A 64 -7.94 16.31 3.96
CA GLY A 64 -8.39 15.44 2.89
C GLY A 64 -9.71 15.81 2.23
N ARG A 65 -9.97 17.08 1.91
CA ARG A 65 -11.24 17.48 1.27
C ARG A 65 -11.04 17.84 -0.19
N MET A 66 -12.01 17.47 -1.03
CA MET A 66 -12.02 17.91 -2.42
C MET A 66 -12.17 19.46 -2.45
N PRO A 67 -11.25 20.21 -3.06
CA PRO A 67 -11.38 21.67 -3.10
C PRO A 67 -12.56 22.09 -3.98
N SER A 68 -13.28 23.16 -3.60
CA SER A 68 -14.34 23.72 -4.43
C SER A 68 -13.82 24.26 -5.77
N SER A 69 -12.55 24.64 -5.84
CA SER A 69 -11.85 25.00 -7.06
C SER A 69 -10.33 24.93 -6.83
N LEU A 70 -9.59 24.63 -7.89
CA LEU A 70 -8.14 24.56 -7.91
C LEU A 70 -7.57 25.51 -8.96
N ARG A 71 -6.57 26.31 -8.60
CA ARG A 71 -5.80 27.09 -9.57
C ARG A 71 -4.56 26.31 -10.00
N LEU A 72 -4.55 25.88 -11.25
CA LEU A 72 -3.44 25.14 -11.86
C LEU A 72 -2.25 26.05 -12.21
N SER A 73 -1.09 25.43 -12.48
CA SER A 73 0.18 26.13 -12.75
C SER A 73 0.14 27.04 -14.00
N ASN A 74 -0.76 26.79 -14.93
CA ASN A 74 -1.01 27.64 -16.12
C ASN A 74 -1.99 28.77 -15.85
N GLY A 75 -2.48 28.94 -14.61
CA GLY A 75 -3.43 29.96 -14.21
C GLY A 75 -4.91 29.57 -14.40
N ALA A 76 -5.22 28.44 -15.03
CA ALA A 76 -6.60 27.96 -15.14
C ALA A 76 -7.18 27.68 -13.74
N VAL A 77 -8.45 28.05 -13.56
CA VAL A 77 -9.23 27.71 -12.36
C VAL A 77 -10.17 26.57 -12.75
N VAL A 78 -10.03 25.45 -12.08
CA VAL A 78 -10.78 24.22 -12.37
C VAL A 78 -11.66 23.88 -11.17
N THR A 79 -12.91 23.52 -11.43
CA THR A 79 -13.81 22.91 -10.43
C THR A 79 -13.70 21.41 -10.58
N PRO A 80 -13.44 20.66 -9.51
CA PRO A 80 -13.41 19.21 -9.57
C PRO A 80 -14.73 18.63 -10.11
N THR A 81 -14.62 17.55 -10.86
CA THR A 81 -15.76 16.85 -11.48
C THR A 81 -15.99 15.49 -10.83
N VAL A 82 -17.23 15.01 -10.91
CA VAL A 82 -17.56 13.65 -10.50
C VAL A 82 -17.12 12.67 -11.59
N ASP A 83 -16.41 11.63 -11.21
CA ASP A 83 -15.96 10.59 -12.12
C ASP A 83 -17.11 9.71 -12.62
N PRO A 84 -17.11 9.29 -13.89
CA PRO A 84 -17.95 8.17 -14.33
C PRO A 84 -17.42 6.85 -13.74
N ASP A 85 -18.20 5.78 -13.88
CA ASP A 85 -17.81 4.45 -13.40
C ASP A 85 -16.49 3.91 -14.00
N THR A 86 -16.21 4.29 -15.24
CA THR A 86 -14.98 3.94 -15.96
C THR A 86 -14.30 5.22 -16.43
N ILE A 87 -13.05 5.41 -16.07
CA ILE A 87 -12.26 6.62 -16.35
C ILE A 87 -11.13 6.32 -17.34
N PRO A 88 -10.67 7.30 -18.13
CA PRO A 88 -9.51 7.14 -18.98
C PRO A 88 -8.24 6.88 -18.17
N ASN A 89 -7.32 6.10 -18.73
CA ASN A 89 -5.99 5.91 -18.16
C ASN A 89 -5.18 7.22 -18.29
N ILE A 90 -4.94 7.87 -17.16
CA ILE A 90 -4.15 9.11 -17.07
C ILE A 90 -2.69 8.72 -16.83
N THR A 91 -1.76 9.43 -17.47
CA THR A 91 -0.33 9.20 -17.24
C THR A 91 0.04 9.45 -15.78
N HIS A 92 0.60 8.42 -15.13
CA HIS A 92 0.99 8.43 -13.72
C HIS A 92 2.42 7.92 -13.48
N THR A 93 3.29 8.03 -14.49
CA THR A 93 4.73 7.75 -14.35
C THR A 93 5.38 8.62 -13.27
N GLY A 94 6.57 8.24 -12.78
CA GLY A 94 7.32 9.06 -11.81
C GLY A 94 7.49 10.51 -12.27
N GLN A 95 7.79 10.73 -13.57
CA GLN A 95 7.85 12.09 -14.10
C GLN A 95 6.50 12.83 -14.04
N ALA A 96 5.37 12.12 -14.19
CA ALA A 96 4.04 12.72 -14.04
C ALA A 96 3.79 13.15 -12.60
N GLN A 97 4.21 12.34 -11.62
CA GLN A 97 4.12 12.69 -10.19
C GLN A 97 4.94 13.95 -9.87
N VAL A 98 6.20 13.99 -10.28
CA VAL A 98 7.09 15.15 -10.08
C VAL A 98 6.46 16.43 -10.65
N VAL A 99 5.93 16.40 -11.88
CA VAL A 99 5.32 17.59 -12.48
C VAL A 99 4.00 17.97 -11.83
N ALA A 100 3.21 16.99 -11.36
CA ALA A 100 1.96 17.21 -10.64
C ALA A 100 2.18 17.91 -9.31
N MET A 101 3.13 17.41 -8.51
CA MET A 101 3.51 17.99 -7.21
C MET A 101 4.11 19.40 -7.35
N ASN A 102 4.77 19.71 -8.45
CA ASN A 102 5.28 21.03 -8.80
C ASN A 102 6.04 21.74 -7.66
N ASN A 103 7.04 21.06 -7.10
CA ASN A 103 7.85 21.54 -5.97
C ASN A 103 6.96 21.96 -4.76
N GLY A 104 6.00 21.12 -4.38
CA GLY A 104 5.14 21.32 -3.23
C GLY A 104 3.93 22.24 -3.45
N LYS A 105 3.77 22.83 -4.64
CA LYS A 105 2.60 23.67 -4.94
C LYS A 105 1.33 22.86 -5.22
N MET A 106 1.44 21.58 -5.45
CA MET A 106 0.34 20.66 -5.73
C MET A 106 -0.64 21.19 -6.80
N ASN A 107 -0.12 21.80 -7.84
CA ASN A 107 -0.94 22.46 -8.87
C ASN A 107 -0.44 22.23 -10.30
N GLY A 108 0.45 21.24 -10.49
CA GLY A 108 1.07 20.95 -11.78
C GLY A 108 0.34 19.91 -12.63
N TRP A 109 -0.84 19.44 -12.25
CA TRP A 109 -1.60 18.39 -12.96
C TRP A 109 -1.81 18.70 -14.44
N ASN A 110 -2.06 19.98 -14.80
CA ASN A 110 -2.16 20.40 -16.20
C ASN A 110 -0.88 20.17 -17.03
N ARG A 111 0.22 19.83 -16.40
CA ARG A 111 1.50 19.54 -17.05
C ARG A 111 1.72 18.06 -17.32
N ILE A 112 0.87 17.19 -16.80
CA ILE A 112 0.88 15.76 -17.11
C ILE A 112 0.60 15.60 -18.60
N LYS A 113 1.57 15.05 -19.32
CA LYS A 113 1.50 14.83 -20.78
C LYS A 113 1.12 13.38 -21.06
N LYS A 114 0.55 13.16 -22.23
CA LYS A 114 0.33 11.81 -22.74
C LYS A 114 1.66 11.04 -22.81
N ALA A 115 1.64 9.79 -22.33
CA ALA A 115 2.75 8.84 -22.46
C ALA A 115 2.20 7.47 -22.93
N GLY A 116 2.77 6.91 -23.99
CA GLY A 116 2.29 5.64 -24.54
C GLY A 116 0.78 5.65 -24.85
N PRO A 117 0.01 4.67 -24.36
CA PRO A 117 -1.44 4.61 -24.47
C PRO A 117 -2.16 5.58 -23.52
N GLN A 118 -1.53 5.99 -22.43
CA GLN A 118 -2.11 6.84 -21.39
C GLN A 118 -2.37 8.25 -21.88
N THR A 119 -3.37 8.92 -21.29
CA THR A 119 -3.73 10.32 -21.62
C THR A 119 -3.04 11.30 -20.67
N GLY A 120 -2.88 12.56 -21.10
CA GLY A 120 -2.46 13.63 -20.20
C GLY A 120 -3.65 14.27 -19.47
N CYS A 121 -3.35 15.24 -18.59
CA CYS A 121 -4.35 16.07 -17.91
C CYS A 121 -4.26 17.53 -18.38
N GLY A 122 -4.60 17.79 -19.63
CA GLY A 122 -4.57 19.14 -20.21
C GLY A 122 -5.95 19.74 -20.47
N ALA A 123 -5.97 21.00 -20.91
CA ALA A 123 -7.21 21.71 -21.27
C ALA A 123 -8.06 20.99 -22.32
N ALA A 124 -7.43 20.26 -23.26
CA ALA A 124 -8.14 19.47 -24.27
C ALA A 124 -8.99 18.33 -23.66
N LEU A 125 -8.68 17.90 -22.46
CA LEU A 125 -9.40 16.88 -21.68
C LEU A 125 -10.12 17.52 -20.47
N ALA A 126 -10.38 18.83 -20.52
CA ALA A 126 -11.05 19.58 -19.45
C ALA A 126 -10.42 19.36 -18.05
N TYR A 127 -9.10 19.06 -17.98
CA TYR A 127 -8.38 18.76 -16.72
C TYR A 127 -8.99 17.58 -15.93
N TYR A 128 -9.37 16.55 -16.63
CA TYR A 128 -10.09 15.39 -16.12
C TYR A 128 -9.46 14.73 -14.88
N CYS A 129 -8.16 14.85 -14.68
CA CYS A 129 -7.48 14.34 -13.49
C CYS A 129 -7.85 15.08 -12.19
N VAL A 130 -8.60 16.21 -12.29
CA VAL A 130 -9.12 16.93 -11.12
C VAL A 130 -10.57 16.50 -10.91
N SER A 131 -10.75 15.31 -10.37
CA SER A 131 -12.04 14.65 -10.24
C SER A 131 -12.03 13.66 -9.07
N GLY A 132 -13.19 13.09 -8.74
CA GLY A 132 -13.32 12.08 -7.70
C GLY A 132 -14.67 11.39 -7.69
N TYR A 133 -14.78 10.35 -6.88
CA TYR A 133 -15.97 9.55 -6.69
C TYR A 133 -16.84 10.08 -5.55
N THR A 134 -18.14 10.13 -5.77
CA THR A 134 -19.10 10.44 -4.71
C THR A 134 -19.31 9.24 -3.78
N PRO A 135 -19.75 9.44 -2.52
CA PRO A 135 -20.05 8.35 -1.59
C PRO A 135 -21.02 7.29 -2.16
N GLY A 136 -22.00 7.72 -2.97
CA GLY A 136 -22.95 6.82 -3.61
C GLY A 136 -22.36 5.90 -4.68
N GLN A 137 -21.20 6.25 -5.23
CA GLN A 137 -20.50 5.44 -6.24
C GLN A 137 -19.60 4.36 -5.65
N ILE A 138 -19.18 4.51 -4.38
CA ILE A 138 -18.26 3.61 -3.70
C ILE A 138 -18.76 3.27 -2.28
N PRO A 139 -20.01 2.78 -2.13
CA PRO A 139 -20.64 2.62 -0.82
C PRO A 139 -19.92 1.66 0.12
N ASN A 140 -19.16 0.67 -0.37
CA ASN A 140 -18.40 -0.24 0.48
C ASN A 140 -17.16 0.46 1.06
N HIS A 141 -16.38 1.18 0.24
CA HIS A 141 -15.25 2.00 0.76
C HIS A 141 -15.75 2.99 1.83
N ILE A 142 -16.87 3.65 1.58
CA ILE A 142 -17.44 4.63 2.51
C ILE A 142 -17.92 3.95 3.79
N ALA A 143 -18.64 2.83 3.70
CA ALA A 143 -19.09 2.10 4.88
C ALA A 143 -17.91 1.66 5.76
N LEU A 144 -16.80 1.23 5.14
CA LEU A 144 -15.57 0.88 5.86
C LEU A 144 -14.91 2.11 6.49
N ALA A 145 -14.79 3.22 5.74
CA ALA A 145 -14.23 4.46 6.26
C ALA A 145 -15.05 5.06 7.41
N GLU A 146 -16.38 4.94 7.38
CA GLU A 146 -17.27 5.40 8.46
C GLU A 146 -17.18 4.52 9.71
N HIS A 147 -17.09 3.20 9.51
CA HIS A 147 -17.18 2.24 10.61
C HIS A 147 -15.83 2.03 11.31
N PHE A 148 -14.73 2.04 10.57
CA PHE A 148 -13.38 1.74 11.05
C PHE A 148 -12.47 2.98 11.03
N ALA A 149 -11.17 2.77 10.99
CA ALA A 149 -10.20 3.85 10.90
C ALA A 149 -9.77 4.12 9.44
N ILE A 150 -9.39 5.36 9.17
CA ILE A 150 -8.68 5.75 7.95
C ILE A 150 -7.38 6.46 8.32
N SER A 151 -6.45 6.54 7.38
CA SER A 151 -5.37 7.53 7.44
C SER A 151 -5.54 8.54 6.32
N ASP A 152 -5.53 9.83 6.63
CA ASP A 152 -5.54 10.91 5.65
C ASP A 152 -4.13 11.46 5.36
N MET A 153 -3.09 10.81 5.91
CA MET A 153 -1.69 11.19 5.75
C MET A 153 -0.81 10.01 5.33
N THR A 154 -1.35 9.08 4.54
CA THR A 154 -0.59 7.99 3.91
C THR A 154 -0.18 8.37 2.49
N PHE A 155 1.12 8.27 2.19
CA PHE A 155 1.71 8.60 0.90
C PHE A 155 2.23 7.35 0.19
N SER A 156 2.25 7.35 -1.15
CA SER A 156 3.01 6.34 -1.87
C SER A 156 4.50 6.48 -1.55
N LEU A 157 5.22 5.37 -1.45
CA LEU A 157 6.60 5.38 -0.94
C LEU A 157 7.57 6.02 -1.92
N SER A 158 7.25 6.08 -3.21
CA SER A 158 8.05 6.82 -4.18
C SER A 158 7.18 7.51 -5.24
N ASP A 159 7.80 8.40 -6.00
CA ASP A 159 7.24 8.97 -7.21
C ASP A 159 7.39 7.99 -8.40
N SER A 160 6.86 6.78 -8.26
CA SER A 160 6.95 5.68 -9.21
C SER A 160 5.57 5.12 -9.58
N PRO A 161 5.41 4.48 -10.75
CA PRO A 161 4.17 3.85 -11.17
C PRO A 161 3.99 2.45 -10.55
N SER A 162 2.95 1.73 -11.03
CA SER A 162 2.42 0.52 -10.40
C SER A 162 3.44 -0.59 -10.12
N TRP A 163 4.40 -0.85 -11.01
CA TRP A 163 5.33 -1.95 -10.74
C TRP A 163 6.16 -1.72 -9.47
N GLU A 164 6.72 -0.53 -9.32
CA GLU A 164 7.46 -0.14 -8.13
C GLU A 164 6.51 -0.01 -6.92
N GLY A 165 5.28 0.46 -7.15
CA GLY A 165 4.22 0.47 -6.14
C GLY A 165 3.98 -0.93 -5.55
N HIS A 166 3.92 -1.96 -6.40
CA HIS A 166 3.76 -3.35 -5.95
C HIS A 166 5.00 -3.94 -5.28
N ILE A 167 6.21 -3.48 -5.61
CA ILE A 167 7.42 -3.85 -4.84
C ILE A 167 7.24 -3.46 -3.38
N TYR A 168 6.64 -2.28 -3.11
CA TYR A 168 6.42 -1.80 -1.75
C TYR A 168 5.40 -2.60 -0.93
N ALA A 169 4.59 -3.43 -1.56
CA ALA A 169 3.74 -4.35 -0.81
C ALA A 169 4.54 -5.41 -0.03
N VAL A 170 5.77 -5.69 -0.45
CA VAL A 170 6.63 -6.75 0.14
C VAL A 170 8.03 -6.29 0.51
N ALA A 171 8.46 -5.10 0.09
CA ALA A 171 9.78 -4.54 0.37
C ALA A 171 9.70 -3.04 0.67
N ALA A 172 10.63 -2.53 1.48
CA ALA A 172 10.62 -1.13 1.91
C ALA A 172 11.45 -0.20 1.00
N SER A 173 11.83 -0.67 -0.19
CA SER A 173 12.66 0.05 -1.15
C SER A 173 12.40 -0.48 -2.56
N THR A 174 12.67 0.33 -3.58
CA THR A 174 12.77 -0.15 -4.97
C THR A 174 14.22 -0.45 -5.37
N ASP A 175 15.17 -0.32 -4.46
CA ASP A 175 16.61 -0.50 -4.72
C ASP A 175 17.13 0.30 -5.92
N GLY A 176 16.53 1.46 -6.19
CA GLY A 176 16.93 2.34 -7.29
C GLY A 176 16.12 2.18 -8.58
N PHE A 177 15.17 1.26 -8.66
CA PHE A 177 14.21 1.23 -9.77
C PHE A 177 13.33 2.48 -9.75
N TRP A 178 13.10 3.05 -10.94
CA TRP A 178 12.41 4.35 -11.02
C TRP A 178 11.74 4.62 -12.35
N GLY A 179 10.61 5.29 -12.29
CA GLY A 179 10.09 6.18 -13.31
C GLY A 179 9.08 5.62 -14.28
N GLN A 180 9.19 4.37 -14.69
CA GLN A 180 8.29 3.75 -15.68
C GLN A 180 8.12 2.27 -15.39
N THR A 181 6.95 1.72 -15.74
CA THR A 181 6.80 0.26 -15.77
C THR A 181 7.80 -0.40 -16.72
N PRO A 182 8.23 -1.63 -16.40
CA PRO A 182 9.19 -2.34 -17.23
C PRO A 182 8.73 -2.54 -18.67
N GLN A 183 9.58 -2.20 -19.62
CA GLN A 183 9.31 -2.29 -21.06
C GLN A 183 10.26 -3.27 -21.75
N PRO A 184 9.81 -3.98 -22.81
CA PRO A 184 10.72 -4.85 -23.58
C PRO A 184 11.78 -4.00 -24.29
N PRO A 185 13.04 -4.47 -24.37
CA PRO A 185 14.04 -3.82 -25.20
C PRO A 185 13.57 -3.67 -26.65
N PRO A 186 13.98 -2.62 -27.36
CA PRO A 186 13.60 -2.42 -28.76
C PRO A 186 13.89 -3.65 -29.63
N GLY A 187 12.90 -4.09 -30.40
CA GLY A 187 13.05 -5.24 -31.32
C GLY A 187 12.90 -6.62 -30.69
N THR A 188 12.58 -6.70 -29.38
CA THR A 188 12.31 -7.97 -28.69
C THR A 188 10.80 -8.27 -28.64
N VAL A 189 10.49 -9.57 -28.50
CA VAL A 189 9.08 -10.00 -28.32
C VAL A 189 8.64 -9.66 -26.90
N ARG A 190 7.50 -8.99 -26.79
CA ARG A 190 6.84 -8.74 -25.52
C ARG A 190 6.39 -10.04 -24.87
N LYS A 191 6.78 -10.27 -23.62
CA LYS A 191 6.17 -11.27 -22.74
C LYS A 191 5.19 -10.57 -21.80
N LEU A 192 4.21 -11.32 -21.31
CA LEU A 192 3.26 -10.82 -20.31
C LEU A 192 3.98 -10.61 -18.96
N GLY A 193 3.44 -9.69 -18.17
CA GLY A 193 3.89 -9.42 -16.82
C GLY A 193 5.27 -8.75 -16.72
N TRP A 194 5.73 -8.62 -15.50
CA TRP A 194 7.02 -8.09 -15.11
C TRP A 194 7.86 -9.19 -14.44
N GLY A 195 9.09 -8.90 -14.10
CA GLY A 195 9.93 -9.79 -13.32
C GLY A 195 11.03 -10.50 -14.09
N CYS A 196 11.68 -11.45 -13.44
CA CYS A 196 12.91 -12.09 -13.88
C CYS A 196 12.80 -12.84 -15.21
N GLU A 197 11.61 -13.35 -15.57
CA GLU A 197 11.37 -14.07 -16.84
C GLU A 197 10.68 -13.21 -17.90
N SER A 198 10.40 -11.93 -17.62
CA SER A 198 9.61 -11.08 -18.52
C SER A 198 10.36 -10.59 -19.77
N ASN A 199 11.67 -10.62 -19.79
CA ASN A 199 12.54 -9.97 -20.79
C ASN A 199 12.27 -8.46 -20.89
N LYS A 200 11.87 -7.81 -19.78
CA LYS A 200 11.65 -6.37 -19.73
C LYS A 200 12.72 -5.69 -18.91
N ILE A 201 13.04 -4.48 -19.32
CA ILE A 201 14.01 -3.60 -18.65
C ILE A 201 13.30 -2.35 -18.11
N VAL A 202 13.90 -1.76 -17.12
CA VAL A 202 13.40 -0.57 -16.44
C VAL A 202 14.55 0.38 -16.12
N ASN A 203 14.28 1.65 -15.86
CA ASN A 203 15.30 2.57 -15.33
C ASN A 203 15.72 2.15 -13.92
N TRP A 204 17.00 2.22 -13.66
CA TRP A 204 17.58 1.94 -12.37
C TRP A 204 18.69 2.93 -12.05
N PHE A 205 18.69 3.51 -10.87
CA PHE A 205 19.78 4.33 -10.39
C PHE A 205 20.74 3.50 -9.56
N SER A 206 22.00 3.45 -10.01
CA SER A 206 23.06 2.84 -9.21
C SER A 206 23.28 3.60 -7.90
N PRO A 207 23.90 2.99 -6.88
CA PRO A 207 24.30 3.70 -5.66
C PRO A 207 25.17 4.92 -5.89
N SER A 208 25.84 5.03 -7.05
CA SER A 208 26.61 6.21 -7.45
C SER A 208 25.77 7.30 -8.13
N GLY A 209 24.44 7.08 -8.29
CA GLY A 209 23.55 8.02 -8.96
C GLY A 209 23.56 7.95 -10.49
N THR A 210 24.15 6.91 -11.08
CA THR A 210 24.14 6.74 -12.54
C THR A 210 22.87 6.00 -12.96
N GLU A 211 22.12 6.58 -13.90
CA GLU A 211 20.92 5.94 -14.47
C GLU A 211 21.35 4.90 -15.52
N LEU A 212 20.84 3.68 -15.36
CA LEU A 212 21.06 2.53 -16.25
C LEU A 212 19.70 1.93 -16.65
N LYS A 213 19.72 1.00 -17.62
CA LYS A 213 18.60 0.13 -17.95
C LYS A 213 18.94 -1.27 -17.46
N GLU A 214 18.16 -1.75 -16.51
CA GLU A 214 18.38 -3.04 -15.87
C GLU A 214 17.17 -3.96 -16.09
N PRO A 215 17.33 -5.29 -16.06
CA PRO A 215 16.21 -6.23 -16.00
C PRO A 215 15.26 -5.91 -14.85
N SER A 216 13.95 -6.07 -15.06
CA SER A 216 12.93 -5.90 -14.01
C SER A 216 12.94 -7.08 -13.02
N CYS A 217 14.09 -7.34 -12.41
CA CYS A 217 14.33 -8.51 -11.56
C CYS A 217 15.25 -8.12 -10.41
N VAL A 218 14.83 -8.43 -9.19
CA VAL A 218 15.71 -8.42 -8.03
C VAL A 218 16.42 -9.76 -7.97
N PRO A 219 17.75 -9.81 -8.24
CA PRO A 219 18.49 -11.06 -8.30
C PRO A 219 18.77 -11.60 -6.91
N ASP A 220 18.95 -12.92 -6.82
CA ASP A 220 19.52 -13.58 -5.65
C ASP A 220 20.76 -14.42 -6.05
N PRO A 221 21.96 -13.88 -5.86
CA PRO A 221 23.19 -14.60 -6.17
C PRO A 221 23.39 -15.90 -5.37
N SER A 222 22.74 -16.04 -4.22
CA SER A 222 22.86 -17.24 -3.36
C SER A 222 22.25 -18.48 -4.01
N LEU A 223 21.32 -18.30 -4.97
CA LEU A 223 20.67 -19.40 -5.69
C LEU A 223 21.60 -20.09 -6.71
N GLY A 224 22.75 -19.50 -7.03
CA GLY A 224 23.68 -20.04 -8.03
C GLY A 224 23.13 -20.04 -9.46
N LEU A 225 22.07 -19.25 -9.72
CA LEU A 225 21.50 -19.11 -11.07
C LEU A 225 22.32 -18.13 -11.93
N PRO A 226 22.30 -18.29 -13.26
CA PRO A 226 22.90 -17.29 -14.15
C PRO A 226 22.34 -15.89 -13.83
N ASN A 227 23.23 -14.91 -13.71
CA ASN A 227 22.91 -13.51 -13.38
C ASN A 227 22.03 -13.36 -12.10
N GLY A 228 22.09 -14.32 -11.15
CA GLY A 228 21.23 -14.34 -9.98
C GLY A 228 19.73 -14.58 -10.27
N GLY A 229 19.40 -15.08 -11.48
CA GLY A 229 18.04 -15.34 -11.94
C GLY A 229 17.49 -14.29 -12.93
N ALA A 230 18.15 -13.15 -13.11
CA ALA A 230 17.79 -12.19 -14.15
C ALA A 230 18.07 -12.75 -15.55
N PHE A 231 17.23 -12.39 -16.55
CA PHE A 231 17.38 -12.88 -17.95
C PHE A 231 18.62 -12.33 -18.65
N GLU A 232 19.22 -11.25 -18.14
CA GLU A 232 20.48 -10.65 -18.59
C GLU A 232 21.33 -10.26 -17.37
N PRO A 233 22.65 -10.00 -17.56
CA PRO A 233 23.48 -9.47 -16.48
C PRO A 233 22.90 -8.19 -15.90
N THR A 234 22.95 -8.05 -14.59
CA THR A 234 22.38 -6.92 -13.86
C THR A 234 23.35 -6.39 -12.83
N SER A 235 23.26 -5.06 -12.58
CA SER A 235 23.94 -4.38 -11.48
C SER A 235 23.07 -4.27 -10.22
N VAL A 236 21.79 -4.61 -10.34
CA VAL A 236 20.82 -4.61 -9.23
C VAL A 236 21.31 -5.57 -8.15
N GLN A 237 21.17 -5.18 -6.90
CA GLN A 237 21.58 -5.98 -5.76
C GLN A 237 20.39 -6.78 -5.20
N TYR A 238 20.69 -7.79 -4.40
CA TYR A 238 19.68 -8.48 -3.61
C TYR A 238 19.03 -7.50 -2.65
N MET A 239 17.71 -7.58 -2.54
CA MET A 239 16.89 -6.78 -1.64
C MET A 239 16.03 -7.71 -0.77
N PRO A 240 16.07 -7.58 0.57
CA PRO A 240 15.25 -8.40 1.45
C PRO A 240 13.77 -8.06 1.32
N THR A 241 12.92 -9.05 1.55
CA THR A 241 11.46 -8.91 1.53
C THR A 241 10.84 -9.32 2.86
N ILE A 242 9.60 -8.92 3.10
CA ILE A 242 8.82 -9.39 4.26
C ILE A 242 8.60 -10.92 4.17
N MET A 243 8.58 -11.49 2.97
CA MET A 243 8.47 -12.92 2.74
C MET A 243 9.63 -13.67 3.40
N ASP A 244 10.86 -13.16 3.25
CA ASP A 244 12.07 -13.71 3.88
C ASP A 244 12.00 -13.64 5.40
N ARG A 245 11.54 -12.51 5.94
CA ARG A 245 11.41 -12.32 7.37
C ARG A 245 10.41 -13.30 7.98
N LEU A 246 9.26 -13.49 7.30
CA LEU A 246 8.22 -14.42 7.73
C LEU A 246 8.69 -15.88 7.65
N ASP A 247 9.32 -16.28 6.53
CA ASP A 247 9.90 -17.60 6.36
C ASP A 247 10.92 -17.93 7.46
N ASN A 248 11.81 -16.99 7.77
CA ASN A 248 12.84 -17.15 8.79
C ASN A 248 12.26 -17.22 10.20
N ALA A 249 11.11 -16.61 10.45
CA ALA A 249 10.37 -16.67 11.70
C ALA A 249 9.44 -17.89 11.78
N GLY A 250 9.31 -18.69 10.72
CA GLY A 250 8.37 -19.82 10.66
C GLY A 250 6.91 -19.40 10.58
N LEU A 251 6.64 -18.16 10.16
CA LEU A 251 5.30 -17.59 9.94
C LEU A 251 4.82 -17.89 8.52
N THR A 252 3.51 -17.96 8.36
CA THR A 252 2.89 -18.24 7.07
C THR A 252 2.59 -16.96 6.31
N TRP A 253 2.71 -17.02 4.98
CA TRP A 253 2.32 -15.90 4.13
C TRP A 253 1.81 -16.39 2.77
N LYS A 254 0.98 -15.58 2.11
CA LYS A 254 0.50 -15.81 0.74
C LYS A 254 0.38 -14.49 -0.01
N ILE A 255 0.63 -14.56 -1.31
CA ILE A 255 0.18 -13.56 -2.28
C ILE A 255 -0.98 -14.17 -3.03
N TYR A 256 -2.17 -13.61 -2.88
CA TYR A 256 -3.38 -13.98 -3.60
C TYR A 256 -3.48 -13.10 -4.85
N GLY A 257 -3.08 -13.63 -5.98
CA GLY A 257 -3.00 -12.90 -7.24
C GLY A 257 -3.24 -13.80 -8.45
N ALA A 258 -2.62 -13.46 -9.57
CA ALA A 258 -2.61 -14.33 -10.73
C ALA A 258 -1.49 -15.38 -10.60
N VAL A 259 -1.78 -16.61 -11.00
CA VAL A 259 -0.80 -17.70 -10.98
C VAL A 259 -0.29 -18.01 -12.39
N LYS A 260 0.83 -18.71 -12.50
CA LYS A 260 1.45 -19.09 -13.77
C LYS A 260 0.43 -19.73 -14.73
N GLY A 261 0.31 -19.16 -15.93
CA GLY A 261 -0.66 -19.57 -16.95
C GLY A 261 -1.93 -18.71 -17.01
N GLN A 262 -2.13 -17.79 -16.06
CA GLN A 262 -3.19 -16.78 -16.13
C GLN A 262 -2.70 -15.53 -16.87
N GLY A 263 -3.64 -14.76 -17.46
CA GLY A 263 -3.29 -13.63 -18.34
C GLY A 263 -2.64 -12.45 -17.64
N SER A 264 -2.89 -12.27 -16.34
CA SER A 264 -2.29 -11.21 -15.52
C SER A 264 -1.11 -11.67 -14.66
N TYR A 265 -0.61 -12.90 -14.86
CA TYR A 265 0.55 -13.40 -14.11
C TYR A 265 1.79 -12.53 -14.33
N GLY A 266 2.45 -12.19 -13.22
CA GLY A 266 3.63 -11.35 -13.20
C GLY A 266 3.33 -9.85 -13.33
N LEU A 267 2.06 -9.43 -13.24
CA LEU A 267 1.70 -8.01 -13.15
C LEU A 267 1.73 -7.55 -11.68
N TRP A 268 0.62 -7.67 -10.98
CA TRP A 268 0.47 -7.13 -9.61
C TRP A 268 0.82 -8.13 -8.50
N ASP A 269 1.00 -9.39 -8.82
CA ASP A 269 1.36 -10.48 -7.91
C ASP A 269 2.83 -10.48 -7.45
N ILE A 270 3.62 -9.56 -7.93
CA ILE A 270 5.01 -9.16 -7.63
C ILE A 270 6.05 -10.29 -7.41
N CYS A 271 5.67 -11.50 -6.96
CA CYS A 271 6.59 -12.61 -6.70
C CYS A 271 7.57 -12.86 -7.88
N PRO A 272 7.13 -12.83 -9.16
CA PRO A 272 8.04 -12.99 -10.30
C PRO A 272 9.15 -11.94 -10.43
N THR A 273 9.02 -10.81 -9.74
CA THR A 273 10.07 -9.76 -9.71
C THR A 273 11.27 -10.17 -8.85
N PHE A 274 11.06 -11.01 -7.85
CA PHE A 274 12.11 -11.46 -6.94
C PHE A 274 12.58 -12.87 -7.33
N ALA A 275 13.86 -13.02 -7.72
CA ALA A 275 14.42 -14.33 -8.06
C ALA A 275 14.25 -15.33 -6.91
N GLU A 276 14.39 -14.88 -5.66
CA GLU A 276 14.17 -15.71 -4.48
C GLU A 276 12.72 -16.25 -4.43
N CYS A 277 11.70 -15.40 -4.65
CA CYS A 277 10.32 -15.86 -4.68
C CYS A 277 10.07 -16.82 -5.85
N LEU A 278 10.52 -16.46 -7.05
CA LEU A 278 10.21 -17.18 -8.28
C LEU A 278 10.85 -18.56 -8.37
N TYR A 279 12.09 -18.71 -7.84
CA TYR A 279 12.91 -19.91 -8.05
C TYR A 279 13.12 -20.76 -6.79
N THR A 280 12.44 -20.46 -5.70
CA THR A 280 12.50 -21.26 -4.48
C THR A 280 11.14 -21.85 -4.11
N ARG A 281 11.02 -22.39 -2.89
CA ARG A 281 9.72 -22.87 -2.37
C ARG A 281 8.69 -21.75 -2.20
N GLN A 282 9.13 -20.50 -2.19
CA GLN A 282 8.28 -19.33 -1.99
C GLN A 282 7.24 -19.17 -3.11
N ASP A 283 7.52 -19.65 -4.34
CA ASP A 283 6.58 -19.61 -5.45
C ASP A 283 5.25 -20.33 -5.17
N LYS A 284 5.24 -21.29 -4.24
CA LYS A 284 4.03 -22.00 -3.80
C LYS A 284 3.08 -21.15 -2.97
N ASN A 285 3.57 -20.04 -2.43
CA ASN A 285 2.78 -19.08 -1.68
C ASN A 285 2.10 -18.04 -2.58
N LEU A 286 2.47 -18.00 -3.88
CA LEU A 286 1.69 -17.31 -4.89
C LEU A 286 0.52 -18.18 -5.32
N VAL A 287 -0.68 -17.84 -4.89
CA VAL A 287 -1.90 -18.62 -5.12
C VAL A 287 -2.95 -17.78 -5.86
N ALA A 288 -3.84 -18.46 -6.58
CA ALA A 288 -4.91 -17.76 -7.28
C ALA A 288 -5.76 -16.92 -6.30
N ASN A 289 -6.11 -15.69 -6.67
CA ASN A 289 -6.92 -14.80 -5.83
C ASN A 289 -8.28 -15.41 -5.47
N SER A 290 -8.83 -16.31 -6.28
CA SER A 290 -10.04 -17.08 -5.97
C SER A 290 -9.89 -18.02 -4.75
N GLN A 291 -8.67 -18.29 -4.28
CA GLN A 291 -8.42 -19.10 -3.08
C GLN A 291 -8.64 -18.30 -1.79
N PHE A 292 -8.67 -16.96 -1.88
CA PHE A 292 -8.79 -16.10 -0.71
C PHE A 292 -10.08 -16.35 0.09
N GLY A 293 -11.23 -16.33 -0.57
CA GLY A 293 -12.51 -16.57 0.08
C GLY A 293 -12.59 -17.94 0.79
N PRO A 294 -12.22 -19.07 0.14
CA PRO A 294 -12.08 -20.35 0.83
C PRO A 294 -11.16 -20.34 2.06
N ASP A 295 -10.02 -19.67 1.99
CA ASP A 295 -9.10 -19.58 3.12
C ASP A 295 -9.69 -18.75 4.27
N ALA A 296 -10.29 -17.59 3.99
CA ALA A 296 -10.95 -16.75 4.97
C ALA A 296 -12.15 -17.45 5.64
N ALA A 297 -13.00 -18.11 4.84
CA ALA A 297 -14.15 -18.87 5.36
C ALA A 297 -13.74 -20.10 6.17
N GLY A 298 -12.59 -20.69 5.85
CA GLY A 298 -12.07 -21.89 6.52
C GLY A 298 -11.23 -21.65 7.76
N GLY A 299 -10.94 -20.39 8.14
CA GLY A 299 -10.00 -20.07 9.22
C GLY A 299 -8.55 -20.44 8.88
N ASN A 300 -8.16 -20.22 7.63
CA ASN A 300 -6.86 -20.57 7.09
C ASN A 300 -6.09 -19.34 6.56
N LEU A 301 -6.42 -18.16 7.04
CA LEU A 301 -5.66 -16.97 6.69
C LEU A 301 -4.20 -17.11 7.18
N PRO A 302 -3.20 -16.81 6.35
CA PRO A 302 -1.81 -16.81 6.82
C PRO A 302 -1.53 -15.62 7.75
N SER A 303 -0.37 -15.62 8.38
CA SER A 303 0.06 -14.50 9.23
C SER A 303 0.16 -13.21 8.43
N PHE A 304 0.57 -13.27 7.15
CA PHE A 304 0.61 -12.12 6.26
C PHE A 304 0.03 -12.46 4.89
N SER A 305 -0.81 -11.61 4.35
CA SER A 305 -1.44 -11.77 3.04
C SER A 305 -1.35 -10.49 2.24
N VAL A 306 -0.96 -10.59 0.97
CA VAL A 306 -1.19 -9.55 -0.03
C VAL A 306 -2.26 -10.06 -0.98
N VAL A 307 -3.33 -9.29 -1.18
CA VAL A 307 -4.44 -9.65 -2.07
C VAL A 307 -4.48 -8.63 -3.20
N THR A 308 -4.14 -9.08 -4.40
CA THR A 308 -4.15 -8.25 -5.61
C THR A 308 -5.24 -8.71 -6.56
N PRO A 309 -5.80 -7.82 -7.38
CA PRO A 309 -6.69 -8.22 -8.46
C PRO A 309 -5.92 -9.06 -9.48
N GLY A 310 -6.65 -9.81 -10.29
CA GLY A 310 -6.03 -10.60 -11.34
C GLY A 310 -6.82 -11.85 -11.70
N GLY A 311 -6.45 -12.51 -12.76
CA GLY A 311 -7.09 -13.71 -13.24
C GLY A 311 -6.83 -13.99 -14.71
N GLN A 312 -7.64 -14.87 -15.33
CA GLN A 312 -7.39 -15.29 -16.70
C GLN A 312 -7.79 -14.26 -17.76
N HIS A 313 -8.80 -13.41 -17.51
CA HIS A 313 -9.44 -12.64 -18.58
C HIS A 313 -9.92 -11.24 -18.20
N THR A 314 -9.82 -10.83 -16.93
CA THR A 314 -10.32 -9.52 -16.47
C THR A 314 -9.45 -8.97 -15.36
N PHE A 315 -9.29 -7.67 -15.32
CA PHE A 315 -8.79 -6.91 -14.18
C PHE A 315 -9.94 -6.42 -13.28
N LEU A 316 -11.17 -6.91 -13.52
CA LEU A 316 -12.34 -6.52 -12.75
C LEU A 316 -12.07 -6.64 -11.26
N GLY A 317 -12.24 -5.51 -10.57
CA GLY A 317 -11.96 -5.41 -9.16
C GLY A 317 -10.64 -4.69 -8.82
N SER A 318 -9.81 -4.34 -9.81
CA SER A 318 -8.53 -3.67 -9.56
C SER A 318 -8.68 -2.21 -9.13
N CYS A 319 -9.75 -1.54 -9.49
CA CYS A 319 -9.93 -0.09 -9.52
C CYS A 319 -9.11 0.61 -10.63
N HIS A 320 -8.26 -0.08 -11.35
CA HIS A 320 -7.40 0.52 -12.36
C HIS A 320 -8.19 1.42 -13.33
N ASN A 321 -7.57 2.51 -13.74
CA ASN A 321 -8.08 3.36 -14.81
C ASN A 321 -8.53 2.49 -16.03
N GLU A 322 -9.63 2.84 -16.68
CA GLU A 322 -10.32 2.06 -17.72
C GLU A 322 -11.12 0.85 -17.21
N GLU A 323 -11.10 0.59 -15.90
CA GLU A 323 -11.90 -0.43 -15.25
C GLU A 323 -13.15 0.16 -14.56
N SER A 324 -14.03 -0.71 -14.09
CA SER A 324 -15.25 -0.31 -13.39
C SER A 324 -15.00 -0.09 -11.89
N MET A 325 -15.15 1.12 -11.41
CA MET A 325 -15.12 1.41 -9.98
C MET A 325 -16.23 0.69 -9.21
N THR A 326 -17.40 0.45 -9.82
CA THR A 326 -18.45 -0.40 -9.22
C THR A 326 -17.97 -1.83 -9.01
N ALA A 327 -17.21 -2.39 -9.95
CA ALA A 327 -16.64 -3.73 -9.81
C ALA A 327 -15.60 -3.80 -8.70
N CYS A 328 -14.75 -2.77 -8.62
CA CYS A 328 -13.75 -2.65 -7.56
C CYS A 328 -14.40 -2.53 -6.18
N ASP A 329 -15.34 -1.61 -6.00
CA ASP A 329 -16.03 -1.41 -4.72
C ASP A 329 -16.76 -2.69 -4.27
N ASN A 330 -17.39 -3.41 -5.22
CA ASN A 330 -18.00 -4.72 -4.94
C ASN A 330 -16.97 -5.76 -4.50
N TRP A 331 -15.80 -5.80 -5.16
CA TRP A 331 -14.75 -6.76 -4.84
C TRP A 331 -14.14 -6.50 -3.46
N VAL A 332 -13.84 -5.25 -3.13
CA VAL A 332 -13.39 -4.85 -1.78
C VAL A 332 -14.41 -5.26 -0.73
N GLY A 333 -15.70 -4.94 -0.96
CA GLY A 333 -16.79 -5.33 -0.06
C GLY A 333 -16.91 -6.86 0.10
N GLN A 334 -16.69 -7.63 -0.97
CA GLN A 334 -16.68 -9.08 -0.92
C GLN A 334 -15.53 -9.61 -0.06
N LEU A 335 -14.27 -9.18 -0.33
CA LEU A 335 -13.09 -9.64 0.40
C LEU A 335 -13.19 -9.35 1.90
N VAL A 336 -13.60 -8.13 2.27
CA VAL A 336 -13.79 -7.76 3.66
C VAL A 336 -14.89 -8.60 4.31
N SER A 337 -16.03 -8.78 3.62
CA SER A 337 -17.14 -9.60 4.12
C SER A 337 -16.75 -11.08 4.33
N GLU A 338 -15.89 -11.64 3.48
CA GLU A 338 -15.36 -13.00 3.62
C GLU A 338 -14.54 -13.15 4.91
N ILE A 339 -13.71 -12.16 5.24
CA ILE A 339 -12.95 -12.15 6.50
C ILE A 339 -13.86 -11.90 7.70
N GLU A 340 -14.73 -10.89 7.63
CA GLU A 340 -15.62 -10.49 8.74
C GLU A 340 -16.58 -11.60 9.16
N ASN A 341 -16.95 -12.49 8.24
CA ASN A 341 -17.79 -13.66 8.51
C ASN A 341 -17.00 -14.94 8.76
N GLY A 342 -15.67 -14.90 8.63
CA GLY A 342 -14.78 -16.03 8.86
C GLY A 342 -14.34 -16.18 10.32
N PRO A 343 -13.76 -17.34 10.67
CA PRO A 343 -13.30 -17.62 12.04
C PRO A 343 -12.19 -16.68 12.50
N ASP A 344 -11.36 -16.17 11.57
CA ASP A 344 -10.16 -15.39 11.88
C ASP A 344 -10.45 -13.90 12.09
N TRP A 345 -11.71 -13.45 11.94
CA TRP A 345 -12.09 -12.04 12.08
C TRP A 345 -11.53 -11.40 13.35
N ASN A 346 -11.71 -12.06 14.50
CA ASN A 346 -11.31 -11.52 15.80
C ASN A 346 -9.77 -11.43 16.01
N SER A 347 -8.99 -11.84 15.03
CA SER A 347 -7.51 -11.77 15.07
C SER A 347 -6.92 -11.18 13.79
N THR A 348 -7.72 -10.44 12.99
CA THR A 348 -7.28 -9.88 11.71
C THR A 348 -7.21 -8.35 11.72
N ALA A 349 -6.16 -7.82 11.10
CA ALA A 349 -6.06 -6.44 10.67
C ALA A 349 -5.97 -6.39 9.14
N ILE A 350 -6.80 -5.58 8.50
CA ILE A 350 -6.86 -5.39 7.05
C ILE A 350 -6.44 -3.96 6.74
N PHE A 351 -5.51 -3.80 5.80
CA PHE A 351 -5.12 -2.53 5.23
C PHE A 351 -5.57 -2.49 3.77
N ILE A 352 -6.41 -1.53 3.41
CA ILE A 352 -6.91 -1.34 2.05
C ILE A 352 -6.27 -0.07 1.53
N THR A 353 -5.45 -0.21 0.49
CA THR A 353 -4.70 0.92 -0.10
C THR A 353 -4.50 0.75 -1.60
N TYR A 354 -3.90 1.74 -2.21
CA TYR A 354 -3.63 1.81 -3.63
C TYR A 354 -2.13 1.98 -3.86
N ASP A 355 -1.64 1.47 -4.97
CA ASP A 355 -0.22 1.43 -5.33
C ASP A 355 0.36 2.81 -5.62
N ASP A 356 -0.38 3.65 -6.34
CA ASP A 356 -0.01 5.02 -6.65
C ASP A 356 -1.23 5.94 -6.86
N PHE A 357 -0.99 7.21 -7.25
CA PHE A 357 -2.01 8.25 -7.36
C PHE A 357 -2.85 8.19 -8.65
N GLY A 358 -2.54 7.33 -9.63
CA GLY A 358 -3.27 7.13 -10.88
C GLY A 358 -3.36 8.35 -11.81
N GLY A 359 -2.52 9.37 -11.61
CA GLY A 359 -2.63 10.63 -12.33
C GLY A 359 -3.64 11.60 -11.73
N PHE A 360 -4.36 11.24 -10.65
CA PHE A 360 -5.41 12.05 -10.04
C PHE A 360 -4.88 13.06 -9.04
N TYR A 361 -5.61 14.17 -8.93
CA TYR A 361 -5.32 15.26 -8.03
C TYR A 361 -5.29 14.81 -6.56
N ASP A 362 -4.31 15.31 -5.85
CA ASP A 362 -4.24 15.34 -4.39
C ASP A 362 -3.69 16.69 -3.92
N GLN A 363 -4.21 17.21 -2.82
CA GLN A 363 -3.85 18.55 -2.36
C GLN A 363 -2.64 18.59 -1.44
N VAL A 364 -2.27 17.45 -0.81
CA VAL A 364 -1.25 17.43 0.24
C VAL A 364 0.10 17.03 -0.31
N TYR A 365 1.10 17.87 -0.04
CA TYR A 365 2.48 17.61 -0.41
C TYR A 365 3.19 16.76 0.65
N PRO A 366 3.85 15.65 0.27
CA PRO A 366 4.54 14.78 1.23
C PRO A 366 5.80 15.40 1.86
N GLY A 367 6.30 16.50 1.32
CA GLY A 367 7.61 17.05 1.67
C GLY A 367 8.67 16.72 0.61
N THR A 368 9.78 17.43 0.64
CA THR A 368 10.91 17.17 -0.27
C THR A 368 11.80 16.09 0.31
N ASN A 369 12.15 15.08 -0.50
CA ASN A 369 12.97 13.93 -0.09
C ASN A 369 12.51 13.37 1.26
N SER A 370 11.21 13.09 1.34
CA SER A 370 10.53 12.87 2.61
C SER A 370 10.68 11.45 3.18
N ASN A 371 11.26 10.52 2.41
CA ASN A 371 11.59 9.19 2.93
C ASN A 371 12.86 9.22 3.80
N PRO A 372 12.98 8.35 4.80
CA PRO A 372 14.18 8.20 5.61
C PRO A 372 15.47 7.94 4.82
N ASP A 373 15.40 7.26 3.69
CA ASP A 373 16.53 7.01 2.78
C ASP A 373 16.86 8.21 1.87
N GLY A 374 16.09 9.30 1.98
CA GLY A 374 16.27 10.52 1.19
C GLY A 374 15.61 10.51 -0.18
N THR A 375 14.85 9.46 -0.53
CA THR A 375 14.04 9.43 -1.75
C THR A 375 12.78 10.26 -1.60
N GLN A 376 12.14 10.59 -2.72
CA GLN A 376 10.91 11.39 -2.75
C GLN A 376 9.69 10.49 -2.61
N GLN A 377 8.76 10.82 -1.71
CA GLN A 377 7.44 10.21 -1.67
C GLN A 377 6.55 10.75 -2.81
N GLY A 378 5.64 9.91 -3.28
CA GLY A 378 4.59 10.34 -4.21
C GLY A 378 3.40 10.99 -3.49
N PRO A 379 2.31 11.34 -4.23
CA PRO A 379 1.07 11.86 -3.65
C PRO A 379 0.42 10.88 -2.67
N ARG A 380 -0.53 11.39 -1.86
CA ARG A 380 -1.30 10.52 -0.97
C ARG A 380 -2.12 9.50 -1.74
N VAL A 381 -2.26 8.34 -1.10
CA VAL A 381 -3.16 7.27 -1.51
C VAL A 381 -4.18 6.98 -0.41
N PRO A 382 -5.36 6.45 -0.74
CA PRO A 382 -6.32 6.04 0.28
C PRO A 382 -5.73 4.97 1.19
N MET A 383 -6.05 5.06 2.49
CA MET A 383 -5.73 4.02 3.47
C MET A 383 -6.91 3.82 4.41
N ILE A 384 -7.55 2.65 4.31
CA ILE A 384 -8.64 2.24 5.21
C ILE A 384 -8.13 1.07 6.05
N ILE A 385 -8.28 1.17 7.38
CA ILE A 385 -7.75 0.20 8.34
C ILE A 385 -8.93 -0.48 9.02
N VAL A 386 -9.16 -1.75 8.66
CA VAL A 386 -10.31 -2.53 9.09
C VAL A 386 -9.87 -3.62 10.05
N SER A 387 -10.42 -3.61 11.25
CA SER A 387 -10.14 -4.61 12.28
C SER A 387 -11.22 -4.54 13.36
N PRO A 388 -11.52 -5.64 14.07
CA PRO A 388 -12.34 -5.58 15.28
C PRO A 388 -11.75 -4.62 16.34
N TYR A 389 -10.48 -4.32 16.24
CA TYR A 389 -9.76 -3.45 17.19
C TYR A 389 -9.34 -2.11 16.56
N ALA A 390 -9.73 -1.82 15.33
CA ALA A 390 -9.60 -0.47 14.79
C ALA A 390 -10.48 0.50 15.60
N LYS A 391 -9.99 1.70 15.87
CA LYS A 391 -10.79 2.73 16.54
C LYS A 391 -11.97 3.14 15.65
N PRO A 392 -13.21 3.06 16.15
CA PRO A 392 -14.37 3.33 15.32
C PRO A 392 -14.43 4.80 14.89
N GLY A 393 -14.62 5.01 13.59
CA GLY A 393 -14.74 6.35 13.03
C GLY A 393 -13.52 7.24 13.30
N TYR A 394 -12.33 6.69 13.38
CA TYR A 394 -11.09 7.41 13.67
C TYR A 394 -10.35 7.79 12.38
N THR A 395 -9.68 8.93 12.40
CA THR A 395 -8.74 9.33 11.35
C THR A 395 -7.36 9.48 11.95
N ASP A 396 -6.41 8.73 11.41
CA ASP A 396 -5.00 8.86 11.75
C ASP A 396 -4.37 9.92 10.86
N THR A 397 -3.93 11.00 11.48
CA THR A 397 -3.31 12.14 10.81
C THR A 397 -1.78 12.09 10.89
N THR A 398 -1.22 10.94 11.26
CA THR A 398 0.22 10.77 11.35
C THR A 398 0.79 10.48 9.96
N HIS A 399 1.79 11.27 9.57
CA HIS A 399 2.47 11.08 8.28
C HIS A 399 3.15 9.70 8.22
N THR A 400 2.85 8.95 7.17
CA THR A 400 3.43 7.64 6.90
C THR A 400 3.35 7.30 5.41
N THR A 401 3.87 6.13 5.05
CA THR A 401 3.81 5.54 3.71
C THR A 401 3.39 4.09 3.79
N PHE A 402 3.40 3.36 2.68
CA PHE A 402 3.21 1.90 2.65
C PHE A 402 4.18 1.15 3.57
N ALA A 403 5.39 1.68 3.77
CA ALA A 403 6.35 1.11 4.70
C ALA A 403 5.78 0.98 6.13
N GLY A 404 4.77 1.78 6.48
CA GLY A 404 4.03 1.65 7.74
C GLY A 404 3.30 0.31 7.89
N ILE A 405 2.84 -0.31 6.79
CA ILE A 405 2.21 -1.65 6.82
C ILE A 405 3.27 -2.71 7.14
N LEU A 406 4.47 -2.59 6.54
CA LEU A 406 5.59 -3.48 6.82
C LEU A 406 6.05 -3.32 8.27
N ALA A 407 6.25 -2.07 8.73
CA ALA A 407 6.58 -1.77 10.12
C ALA A 407 5.54 -2.33 11.11
N TYR A 408 4.25 -2.21 10.82
CA TYR A 408 3.19 -2.83 11.62
C TYR A 408 3.35 -4.35 11.71
N THR A 409 3.59 -4.99 10.57
CA THR A 409 3.78 -6.45 10.49
C THR A 409 5.02 -6.90 11.26
N GLU A 410 6.11 -6.15 11.11
CA GLU A 410 7.38 -6.42 11.80
C GLU A 410 7.25 -6.28 13.31
N HIS A 411 6.65 -5.18 13.78
CA HIS A 411 6.41 -4.96 15.20
C HIS A 411 5.46 -6.01 15.79
N LEU A 412 4.39 -6.35 15.07
CA LEU A 412 3.41 -7.35 15.50
C LEU A 412 4.04 -8.71 15.73
N PHE A 413 4.91 -9.15 14.82
CA PHE A 413 5.52 -10.48 14.84
C PHE A 413 6.95 -10.52 15.39
N GLY A 414 7.51 -9.37 15.81
CA GLY A 414 8.87 -9.28 16.33
C GLY A 414 9.94 -9.54 15.27
N LEU A 415 9.68 -9.14 14.02
CA LEU A 415 10.60 -9.30 12.91
C LEU A 415 11.60 -8.13 12.86
N SER A 416 12.76 -8.38 12.26
CA SER A 416 13.73 -7.31 12.00
C SER A 416 13.30 -6.50 10.76
N PRO A 417 13.48 -5.17 10.75
CA PRO A 417 13.19 -4.34 9.59
C PRO A 417 13.93 -4.80 8.32
N LEU A 418 13.32 -4.50 7.16
CA LEU A 418 13.89 -4.76 5.84
C LEU A 418 14.94 -3.73 5.47
N GLY A 419 14.71 -2.47 5.83
CA GLY A 419 15.57 -1.36 5.47
C GLY A 419 15.41 -0.14 6.36
N LEU A 420 15.67 1.03 5.78
CA LEU A 420 15.61 2.29 6.52
C LEU A 420 14.19 2.86 6.56
N ASN A 421 13.44 2.67 5.48
CA ASN A 421 12.12 3.29 5.34
C ASN A 421 11.11 2.68 6.30
N ASP A 422 11.06 1.34 6.41
CA ASP A 422 10.19 0.61 7.34
C ASP A 422 10.64 0.78 8.79
N ALA A 423 11.96 0.72 9.06
CA ALA A 423 12.52 0.90 10.40
C ALA A 423 12.14 2.25 11.05
N GLN A 424 11.83 3.27 10.25
CA GLN A 424 11.47 4.61 10.71
C GLN A 424 10.03 4.99 10.37
N ALA A 425 9.28 4.14 9.68
CA ALA A 425 7.89 4.40 9.37
C ALA A 425 7.02 4.36 10.63
N TYR A 426 6.03 5.23 10.66
CA TYR A 426 4.95 5.12 11.61
C TYR A 426 4.02 3.94 11.20
N ASP A 427 3.76 3.04 12.13
CA ASP A 427 3.14 1.73 11.95
C ASP A 427 1.61 1.70 12.13
N PHE A 428 0.92 2.80 11.99
CA PHE A 428 -0.52 2.93 12.21
C PHE A 428 -1.01 2.54 13.63
N SER A 429 -0.12 2.44 14.63
CA SER A 429 -0.47 2.01 15.98
C SER A 429 -1.55 2.86 16.64
N ASN A 430 -1.63 4.17 16.31
CA ASN A 430 -2.69 5.05 16.79
C ASN A 430 -4.09 4.67 16.27
N SER A 431 -4.19 3.92 15.19
CA SER A 431 -5.45 3.49 14.61
C SER A 431 -6.13 2.35 15.38
N PHE A 432 -5.44 1.74 16.33
CA PHE A 432 -5.93 0.58 17.07
C PHE A 432 -6.16 0.87 18.56
N ASP A 433 -7.14 0.17 19.13
CA ASP A 433 -7.38 0.05 20.57
C ASP A 433 -7.65 -1.42 20.92
N TYR A 434 -6.61 -2.12 21.34
CA TYR A 434 -6.71 -3.54 21.70
C TYR A 434 -7.42 -3.81 23.03
N SER A 435 -7.81 -2.76 23.75
CA SER A 435 -8.59 -2.85 24.97
C SER A 435 -10.12 -2.75 24.76
N GLN A 436 -10.54 -2.32 23.58
CA GLN A 436 -11.95 -2.20 23.24
C GLN A 436 -12.61 -3.57 23.02
N ALA A 437 -13.93 -3.62 23.18
CA ALA A 437 -14.71 -4.75 22.69
C ALA A 437 -14.60 -4.83 21.16
N PRO A 438 -14.45 -6.05 20.57
CA PRO A 438 -14.36 -6.21 19.13
C PRO A 438 -15.52 -5.54 18.40
N LEU A 439 -15.21 -4.75 17.37
CA LEU A 439 -16.22 -4.15 16.50
C LEU A 439 -16.95 -5.25 15.73
N ARG A 440 -18.22 -4.99 15.47
CA ARG A 440 -19.03 -5.87 14.61
C ARG A 440 -18.64 -5.66 13.15
N PRO A 441 -18.89 -6.68 12.27
CA PRO A 441 -18.78 -6.55 10.83
C PRO A 441 -19.52 -5.33 10.28
N ALA A 442 -18.92 -4.65 9.31
CA ALA A 442 -19.60 -3.61 8.55
C ALA A 442 -20.54 -4.23 7.51
N ARG A 443 -21.58 -3.50 7.14
CA ARG A 443 -22.51 -3.99 6.13
C ARG A 443 -22.02 -3.68 4.73
N MET A 444 -21.59 -4.67 4.00
CA MET A 444 -21.22 -4.57 2.60
C MET A 444 -22.42 -4.79 1.66
N VAL A 445 -22.34 -4.20 0.48
CA VAL A 445 -23.37 -4.33 -0.57
C VAL A 445 -22.75 -4.80 -1.87
N GLN A 446 -23.54 -5.53 -2.67
CA GLN A 446 -23.17 -5.94 -4.03
C GLN A 446 -24.09 -5.22 -5.01
N ARG A 447 -23.53 -4.40 -5.88
CA ARG A 447 -24.27 -3.63 -6.87
C ARG A 447 -24.18 -4.28 -8.26
N PRO A 448 -25.26 -4.20 -9.07
CA PRO A 448 -25.18 -4.61 -10.46
C PRO A 448 -24.10 -3.83 -11.21
N LEU A 449 -23.28 -4.54 -11.97
CA LEU A 449 -22.27 -3.90 -12.81
C LEU A 449 -22.97 -3.13 -13.96
N PRO A 450 -22.49 -1.93 -14.29
CA PRO A 450 -22.96 -1.21 -15.45
C PRO A 450 -22.69 -1.98 -16.74
N PRO A 451 -23.49 -1.79 -17.80
CA PRO A 451 -23.33 -2.53 -19.06
C PRO A 451 -21.92 -2.41 -19.66
N SER A 452 -21.26 -1.26 -19.53
CA SER A 452 -19.88 -1.01 -19.96
C SER A 452 -18.88 -1.95 -19.30
N ALA A 453 -19.03 -2.19 -18.01
CA ALA A 453 -18.13 -3.06 -17.24
C ALA A 453 -18.26 -4.55 -17.55
N ARG A 454 -19.40 -5.00 -18.09
CA ARG A 454 -19.67 -6.43 -18.34
C ARG A 454 -18.85 -7.02 -19.50
N HIS A 455 -18.21 -6.17 -20.29
CA HIS A 455 -17.47 -6.56 -21.50
C HIS A 455 -16.00 -6.18 -21.46
N LEU A 456 -15.52 -5.66 -20.35
CA LEU A 456 -14.10 -5.37 -20.17
C LEU A 456 -13.30 -6.68 -20.24
N ARG A 457 -12.33 -6.72 -21.13
CA ARG A 457 -11.40 -7.82 -21.31
C ARG A 457 -9.99 -7.28 -21.23
N ILE A 458 -9.08 -8.06 -20.67
CA ILE A 458 -7.67 -7.77 -20.77
C ILE A 458 -7.31 -7.68 -22.25
N THR A 459 -6.98 -6.48 -22.71
CA THR A 459 -6.38 -6.30 -24.04
C THR A 459 -4.89 -6.64 -23.99
N PRO A 460 -4.26 -6.98 -25.12
CA PRO A 460 -2.80 -7.14 -25.15
C PRO A 460 -2.04 -5.89 -24.69
N GLU A 461 -2.61 -4.71 -24.89
CA GLU A 461 -2.06 -3.45 -24.39
C GLU A 461 -2.11 -3.38 -22.86
N LEU A 462 -3.28 -3.60 -22.26
CA LEU A 462 -3.44 -3.64 -20.79
C LEU A 462 -2.58 -4.74 -20.14
N ALA A 463 -2.49 -5.92 -20.75
CA ALA A 463 -1.66 -7.00 -20.23
C ALA A 463 -0.14 -6.72 -20.35
N ASN A 464 0.27 -5.74 -21.12
CA ASN A 464 1.68 -5.38 -21.32
C ASN A 464 2.11 -4.09 -20.65
N ASP A 465 1.17 -3.22 -20.37
CA ASP A 465 1.38 -1.94 -19.70
C ASP A 465 0.07 -1.56 -18.98
N PRO A 466 -0.18 -2.15 -17.82
CA PRO A 466 -1.36 -1.84 -17.04
C PRO A 466 -1.22 -0.51 -16.27
N SER A 467 -0.06 0.12 -16.29
CA SER A 467 0.19 1.40 -15.62
C SER A 467 -0.26 2.60 -16.44
#